data_15134a0ef75a285060f512a9c590e274
#
_entry.id   15134a0ef75a285060f512a9c590e274
#
_cell.length_a   1.000
_cell.length_b   1.000
_cell.length_c   1.000
_cell.angle_alpha   90.00
_cell.angle_beta   90.00
_cell.angle_gamma   90.00
#
_symmetry.space_group_name_H-M   'P 1'
#
loop_
_entity.id
_entity.type
_entity.pdbx_description
1 polymer ?
#
loop_
_entity_poly.entity_id
_entity_poly.type
_entity_poly.pdbx_seq_one_letter_code
_entity_poly.pdbx_strand_id
1 'polypeptide(L)'
;AATWTQQEVGKIARLGVDVVRTKQDALYANAMATIQYAGFLGHQDAKGQEGLLNSTAVPTGTGVNKTIAAMTAQEFIDLILNAYGKAWAASGYRIQPTHIAMDAEDFMTAMSKFDTGGAIVGVDLLPLSAIDKIMAALRKSSGNDNFTVEFVKVPSQFARGITNGKARIAVYTSDANYVEMK
;
A
#
# COMPACT_ATOMS: atom_id res chain seq x y z
N ALA A 1 -1.58 -29.57 9.92
CA ALA A 1 -0.96 -30.32 11.01
C ALA A 1 0.54 -30.46 10.77
N ALA A 2 1.36 -30.17 11.77
CA ALA A 2 2.81 -30.36 11.65
C ALA A 2 3.14 -31.82 11.98
N THR A 3 3.72 -32.55 11.02
CA THR A 3 4.20 -33.92 11.21
C THR A 3 5.69 -33.91 11.47
N TRP A 4 6.16 -34.77 12.35
CA TRP A 4 7.56 -34.90 12.76
C TRP A 4 8.15 -36.20 12.25
N THR A 5 9.32 -36.15 11.65
CA THR A 5 10.06 -37.35 11.28
C THR A 5 10.99 -37.75 12.43
N GLN A 6 11.31 -39.07 12.54
CA GLN A 6 12.26 -39.59 13.55
C GLN A 6 13.64 -38.91 13.46
N GLN A 7 14.07 -38.55 12.24
CA GLN A 7 15.34 -37.85 12.03
C GLN A 7 15.34 -36.42 12.55
N GLU A 8 14.21 -35.72 12.47
CA GLU A 8 14.04 -34.37 13.04
C GLU A 8 14.07 -34.40 14.56
N VAL A 9 13.40 -35.38 15.17
CA VAL A 9 13.45 -35.56 16.63
C VAL A 9 14.87 -35.86 17.11
N GLY A 10 15.65 -36.66 16.38
CA GLY A 10 17.05 -36.97 16.70
C GLY A 10 17.97 -35.74 16.56
N LYS A 11 17.71 -34.86 15.61
CA LYS A 11 18.47 -33.59 15.45
C LYS A 11 18.13 -32.57 16.56
N ILE A 12 16.88 -32.52 17.00
CA ILE A 12 16.43 -31.69 18.13
C ILE A 12 17.22 -32.02 19.40
N ALA A 13 17.34 -33.32 19.70
CA ALA A 13 18.04 -33.78 20.90
C ALA A 13 19.55 -33.45 20.89
N ARG A 14 20.17 -33.38 19.69
CA ARG A 14 21.61 -33.12 19.55
C ARG A 14 22.01 -31.65 19.47
N LEU A 15 21.15 -30.78 18.93
CA LEU A 15 21.48 -29.40 18.62
C LEU A 15 20.88 -28.38 19.58
N GLY A 16 20.00 -28.80 20.52
CA GLY A 16 19.29 -27.89 21.43
C GLY A 16 18.40 -26.86 20.68
N VAL A 17 18.14 -27.08 19.39
CA VAL A 17 17.31 -26.16 18.59
C VAL A 17 15.85 -26.49 18.81
N ASP A 18 15.08 -25.50 19.21
CA ASP A 18 13.62 -25.63 19.34
C ASP A 18 12.98 -25.66 17.95
N VAL A 19 12.99 -26.86 17.34
CA VAL A 19 12.40 -27.10 16.01
C VAL A 19 10.88 -26.94 16.04
N VAL A 20 10.25 -27.14 17.21
CA VAL A 20 8.80 -26.92 17.38
C VAL A 20 8.49 -25.44 17.17
N ARG A 21 9.21 -24.59 17.85
CA ARG A 21 9.07 -23.13 17.74
C ARG A 21 9.36 -22.66 16.32
N THR A 22 10.46 -23.12 15.72
CA THR A 22 10.82 -22.75 14.34
C THR A 22 9.74 -23.15 13.32
N LYS A 23 9.12 -24.34 13.47
CA LYS A 23 8.00 -24.75 12.61
C LYS A 23 6.73 -23.94 12.87
N GLN A 24 6.44 -23.59 14.12
CA GLN A 24 5.30 -22.73 14.47
C GLN A 24 5.48 -21.32 13.89
N ASP A 25 6.67 -20.75 14.01
CA ASP A 25 7.00 -19.44 13.44
C ASP A 25 6.87 -19.45 11.91
N ALA A 26 7.35 -20.51 11.26
CA ALA A 26 7.21 -20.68 9.80
C ALA A 26 5.74 -20.86 9.36
N LEU A 27 4.93 -21.61 10.13
CA LEU A 27 3.49 -21.75 9.85
C LEU A 27 2.77 -20.42 10.02
N TYR A 28 3.10 -19.67 11.09
CA TYR A 28 2.54 -18.34 11.30
C TYR A 28 2.91 -17.38 10.18
N ALA A 29 4.19 -17.33 9.80
CA ALA A 29 4.66 -16.50 8.70
C ALA A 29 3.94 -16.82 7.37
N ASN A 30 3.77 -18.13 7.04
CA ASN A 30 3.02 -18.55 5.87
C ASN A 30 1.54 -18.17 5.94
N ALA A 31 0.90 -18.33 7.09
CA ALA A 31 -0.50 -17.93 7.27
C ALA A 31 -0.67 -16.43 7.07
N MET A 32 0.21 -15.62 7.65
CA MET A 32 0.18 -14.16 7.47
C MET A 32 0.43 -13.75 6.02
N ALA A 33 1.38 -14.38 5.33
CA ALA A 33 1.62 -14.14 3.91
C ALA A 33 0.40 -14.49 3.05
N THR A 34 -0.30 -15.60 3.35
CA THR A 34 -1.52 -16.00 2.64
C THR A 34 -2.66 -15.01 2.87
N ILE A 35 -2.83 -14.54 4.11
CA ILE A 35 -3.85 -13.53 4.46
C ILE A 35 -3.55 -12.21 3.72
N GLN A 36 -2.29 -11.76 3.70
CA GLN A 36 -1.89 -10.58 2.96
C GLN A 36 -2.14 -10.75 1.46
N TYR A 37 -1.77 -11.90 0.89
CA TYR A 37 -2.03 -12.21 -0.50
C TYR A 37 -3.53 -12.13 -0.82
N ALA A 38 -4.36 -12.80 -0.02
CA ALA A 38 -5.81 -12.79 -0.19
C ALA A 38 -6.40 -11.38 -0.05
N GLY A 39 -5.90 -10.57 0.89
CA GLY A 39 -6.36 -9.19 1.06
C GLY A 39 -6.02 -8.27 -0.12
N PHE A 40 -4.83 -8.41 -0.71
CA PHE A 40 -4.44 -7.55 -1.84
C PHE A 40 -4.90 -8.07 -3.20
N LEU A 41 -4.84 -9.37 -3.42
CA LEU A 41 -5.07 -9.99 -4.73
C LEU A 41 -6.32 -10.88 -4.80
N GLY A 42 -6.97 -11.11 -3.67
CA GLY A 42 -8.05 -12.07 -3.59
C GLY A 42 -7.56 -13.53 -3.55
N HIS A 43 -8.48 -14.46 -3.52
CA HIS A 43 -8.17 -15.89 -3.48
C HIS A 43 -8.38 -16.50 -4.88
N GLN A 44 -7.32 -17.07 -5.46
CA GLN A 44 -7.36 -17.59 -6.83
C GLN A 44 -8.37 -18.73 -7.04
N ASP A 45 -8.57 -19.56 -6.01
CA ASP A 45 -9.48 -20.71 -6.07
C ASP A 45 -10.92 -20.39 -5.70
N ALA A 46 -11.16 -19.21 -5.10
CA ALA A 46 -12.52 -18.77 -4.74
C ALA A 46 -13.04 -17.80 -5.81
N LYS A 47 -13.91 -18.30 -6.69
CA LYS A 47 -14.55 -17.48 -7.72
C LYS A 47 -15.27 -16.29 -7.07
N GLY A 48 -14.86 -15.07 -7.47
CA GLY A 48 -15.48 -13.84 -7.02
C GLY A 48 -14.88 -13.22 -5.76
N GLN A 49 -13.85 -13.80 -5.18
CA GLN A 49 -13.07 -13.13 -4.13
C GLN A 49 -11.95 -12.29 -4.75
N GLU A 50 -12.27 -11.03 -4.99
CA GLU A 50 -11.31 -10.03 -5.48
C GLU A 50 -10.62 -9.36 -4.30
N GLY A 51 -9.35 -9.02 -4.46
CA GLY A 51 -8.60 -8.27 -3.47
C GLY A 51 -8.65 -6.76 -3.73
N LEU A 52 -8.09 -5.99 -2.79
CA LEU A 52 -8.05 -4.52 -2.87
C LEU A 52 -7.47 -3.99 -4.20
N LEU A 53 -6.48 -4.67 -4.76
CA LEU A 53 -5.76 -4.19 -5.95
C LEU A 53 -6.33 -4.72 -7.27
N ASN A 54 -7.22 -5.69 -7.26
CA ASN A 54 -7.78 -6.27 -8.48
C ASN A 54 -9.31 -6.29 -8.52
N SER A 55 -9.97 -5.64 -7.57
CA SER A 55 -11.42 -5.56 -7.55
C SER A 55 -11.97 -4.85 -8.78
N THR A 56 -12.90 -5.50 -9.47
CA THR A 56 -13.62 -4.91 -10.61
C THR A 56 -14.70 -3.93 -10.17
N ALA A 57 -15.10 -3.98 -8.89
CA ALA A 57 -16.06 -3.05 -8.30
C ALA A 57 -15.44 -1.66 -8.02
N VAL A 58 -14.11 -1.56 -8.00
CA VAL A 58 -13.41 -0.30 -7.75
C VAL A 58 -13.17 0.43 -9.08
N PRO A 59 -13.62 1.70 -9.21
CA PRO A 59 -13.34 2.49 -10.41
C PRO A 59 -11.83 2.59 -10.67
N THR A 60 -11.40 2.13 -11.82
CA THR A 60 -9.99 2.25 -12.23
C THR A 60 -9.73 3.65 -12.76
N GLY A 61 -8.68 4.28 -12.24
CA GLY A 61 -8.18 5.54 -12.77
C GLY A 61 -7.47 5.38 -14.11
N THR A 62 -7.17 6.47 -14.77
CA THR A 62 -6.38 6.48 -16.01
C THR A 62 -4.97 6.00 -15.71
N GLY A 63 -4.50 5.00 -16.43
CA GLY A 63 -3.13 4.52 -16.30
C GLY A 63 -2.11 5.61 -16.65
N VAL A 64 -1.03 5.66 -15.90
CA VAL A 64 0.08 6.57 -16.15
C VAL A 64 1.20 5.81 -16.86
N ASN A 65 1.72 6.36 -17.95
CA ASN A 65 2.78 5.72 -18.75
C ASN A 65 4.20 6.04 -18.26
N LYS A 66 4.34 6.60 -17.06
CA LYS A 66 5.63 6.90 -16.42
C LYS A 66 5.78 6.09 -15.14
N THR A 67 6.98 5.61 -14.86
CA THR A 67 7.32 5.07 -13.53
C THR A 67 7.47 6.21 -12.53
N ILE A 68 7.23 5.95 -11.26
CA ILE A 68 7.41 6.97 -10.20
C ILE A 68 8.85 7.50 -10.19
N ALA A 69 9.84 6.64 -10.47
CA ALA A 69 11.23 7.07 -10.59
C ALA A 69 11.44 8.14 -11.69
N ALA A 70 10.74 8.03 -12.81
CA ALA A 70 10.84 8.95 -13.94
C ALA A 70 9.97 10.22 -13.81
N MET A 71 9.06 10.25 -12.83
CA MET A 71 8.21 11.41 -12.55
C MET A 71 8.99 12.51 -11.82
N THR A 72 8.63 13.76 -12.07
CA THR A 72 9.02 14.87 -11.19
C THR A 72 8.25 14.80 -9.88
N ALA A 73 8.68 15.54 -8.85
CA ALA A 73 7.95 15.63 -7.59
C ALA A 73 6.51 16.16 -7.81
N GLN A 74 6.35 17.17 -8.65
CA GLN A 74 5.05 17.75 -8.97
C GLN A 74 4.13 16.77 -9.69
N GLU A 75 4.64 16.04 -10.71
CA GLU A 75 3.85 15.01 -11.40
C GLU A 75 3.36 13.91 -10.45
N PHE A 76 4.18 13.53 -9.46
CA PHE A 76 3.79 12.56 -8.44
C PHE A 76 2.72 13.13 -7.49
N ILE A 77 2.88 14.39 -7.04
CA ILE A 77 1.89 15.08 -6.21
C ILE A 77 0.55 15.12 -6.94
N ASP A 78 0.54 15.56 -8.20
CA ASP A 78 -0.67 15.67 -9.01
C ASP A 78 -1.33 14.32 -9.24
N LEU A 79 -0.55 13.25 -9.44
CA LEU A 79 -1.06 11.89 -9.57
C LEU A 79 -1.83 11.45 -8.32
N ILE A 80 -1.23 11.62 -7.14
CA ILE A 80 -1.84 11.19 -5.88
C ILE A 80 -3.07 12.04 -5.54
N LEU A 81 -2.98 13.36 -5.66
CA LEU A 81 -4.11 14.26 -5.39
C LEU A 81 -5.29 14.00 -6.35
N ASN A 82 -5.00 13.68 -7.62
CA ASN A 82 -6.02 13.33 -8.61
C ASN A 82 -6.71 12.00 -8.28
N ALA A 83 -5.93 10.98 -7.89
CA ALA A 83 -6.46 9.69 -7.47
C ALA A 83 -7.33 9.85 -6.21
N TYR A 84 -6.85 10.61 -5.23
CA TYR A 84 -7.58 10.91 -4.00
C TYR A 84 -8.90 11.66 -4.29
N GLY A 85 -8.84 12.72 -5.10
CA GLY A 85 -10.02 13.50 -5.47
C GLY A 85 -11.08 12.67 -6.19
N LYS A 86 -10.67 11.76 -7.09
CA LYS A 86 -11.58 10.83 -7.77
C LYS A 86 -12.23 9.84 -6.80
N ALA A 87 -11.46 9.28 -5.86
CA ALA A 87 -11.98 8.36 -4.86
C ALA A 87 -13.00 9.07 -3.94
N TRP A 88 -12.69 10.30 -3.53
CA TRP A 88 -13.61 11.10 -2.72
C TRP A 88 -14.87 11.49 -3.49
N ALA A 89 -14.75 11.92 -4.74
CA ALA A 89 -15.88 12.24 -5.60
C ALA A 89 -16.78 11.02 -5.87
N ALA A 90 -16.22 9.81 -5.98
CA ALA A 90 -16.98 8.58 -6.17
C ALA A 90 -17.94 8.29 -5.00
N SER A 91 -17.61 8.74 -3.78
CA SER A 91 -18.51 8.68 -2.62
C SER A 91 -19.54 9.82 -2.57
N GLY A 92 -19.57 10.70 -3.56
CA GLY A 92 -20.33 11.96 -3.51
C GLY A 92 -19.81 12.93 -2.45
N TYR A 93 -18.51 12.92 -2.21
CA TYR A 93 -17.81 13.73 -1.20
C TYR A 93 -18.23 13.47 0.26
N ARG A 94 -18.87 12.32 0.52
CA ARG A 94 -19.33 11.96 1.87
C ARG A 94 -18.29 11.22 2.70
N ILE A 95 -17.44 10.43 2.04
CA ILE A 95 -16.45 9.58 2.70
C ILE A 95 -15.08 10.00 2.21
N GLN A 96 -14.28 10.56 3.12
CA GLN A 96 -12.88 10.88 2.82
C GLN A 96 -12.03 9.61 2.88
N PRO A 97 -11.22 9.34 1.85
CA PRO A 97 -10.24 8.25 1.91
C PRO A 97 -9.23 8.48 3.03
N THR A 98 -8.89 7.41 3.74
CA THR A 98 -7.95 7.45 4.87
C THR A 98 -6.63 6.74 4.57
N HIS A 99 -6.59 5.94 3.50
CA HIS A 99 -5.43 5.11 3.16
C HIS A 99 -5.08 5.24 1.68
N ILE A 100 -3.77 5.21 1.42
CA ILE A 100 -3.21 5.13 0.07
C ILE A 100 -2.24 3.96 0.05
N ALA A 101 -2.61 2.87 -0.62
CA ALA A 101 -1.75 1.71 -0.81
C ALA A 101 -0.93 1.86 -2.09
N MET A 102 0.38 1.66 -2.00
CA MET A 102 1.29 1.70 -3.14
C MET A 102 2.47 0.76 -2.93
N ASP A 103 3.18 0.45 -4.00
CA ASP A 103 4.40 -0.36 -3.96
C ASP A 103 5.43 0.24 -2.99
N ALA A 104 6.05 -0.60 -2.16
CA ALA A 104 7.02 -0.17 -1.17
C ALA A 104 8.27 0.49 -1.78
N GLU A 105 8.75 -0.02 -2.93
CA GLU A 105 9.91 0.57 -3.65
C GLU A 105 9.55 1.94 -4.24
N ASP A 106 8.35 2.03 -4.82
CA ASP A 106 7.83 3.29 -5.37
C ASP A 106 7.61 4.32 -4.27
N PHE A 107 7.16 3.90 -3.08
CA PHE A 107 7.04 4.78 -1.92
C PHE A 107 8.40 5.33 -1.47
N MET A 108 9.42 4.47 -1.36
CA MET A 108 10.78 4.91 -1.00
C MET A 108 11.35 5.89 -2.04
N THR A 109 11.10 5.63 -3.32
CA THR A 109 11.46 6.54 -4.41
C THR A 109 10.72 7.89 -4.30
N ALA A 110 9.44 7.87 -3.96
CA ALA A 110 8.64 9.09 -3.77
C ALA A 110 9.11 9.92 -2.58
N MET A 111 9.52 9.27 -1.48
CA MET A 111 10.08 9.97 -0.31
C MET A 111 11.36 10.76 -0.64
N SER A 112 12.17 10.28 -1.58
CA SER A 112 13.40 10.96 -2.00
C SER A 112 13.15 12.12 -2.97
N LYS A 113 11.91 12.34 -3.42
CA LYS A 113 11.55 13.43 -4.31
C LYS A 113 11.24 14.70 -3.53
N PHE A 114 12.06 15.71 -3.73
CA PHE A 114 11.86 17.03 -3.15
C PHE A 114 11.34 17.98 -4.23
N ASP A 115 10.28 18.70 -3.89
CA ASP A 115 9.80 19.77 -4.76
C ASP A 115 10.47 21.10 -4.37
N THR A 116 11.30 21.58 -5.27
CA THR A 116 11.96 22.88 -5.15
C THR A 116 11.09 24.04 -5.70
N GLY A 117 9.94 23.72 -6.25
CA GLY A 117 8.99 24.71 -6.79
C GLY A 117 8.24 25.45 -5.70
N GLY A 118 8.62 26.69 -5.47
CA GLY A 118 8.01 27.56 -4.47
C GLY A 118 8.99 28.29 -3.57
N ALA A 119 10.29 28.22 -3.88
CA ALA A 119 11.27 29.09 -3.27
C ALA A 119 10.90 30.55 -3.59
N ILE A 120 10.27 31.23 -2.64
CA ILE A 120 10.20 32.68 -2.65
C ILE A 120 11.64 33.15 -2.46
N VAL A 121 12.14 33.87 -3.44
CA VAL A 121 13.50 34.43 -3.41
C VAL A 121 13.71 35.16 -2.09
N GLY A 122 14.62 34.65 -1.24
CA GLY A 122 14.99 35.28 0.02
C GLY A 122 14.49 34.60 1.31
N VAL A 123 13.80 33.48 1.24
CA VAL A 123 13.46 32.67 2.40
C VAL A 123 14.06 31.28 2.23
N ASP A 124 14.93 30.84 3.14
CA ASP A 124 15.44 29.47 3.22
C ASP A 124 14.32 28.52 3.63
N LEU A 125 13.43 28.23 2.70
CA LEU A 125 12.45 27.18 2.87
C LEU A 125 13.16 25.86 2.54
N LEU A 126 13.32 25.03 3.56
CA LEU A 126 13.76 23.66 3.36
C LEU A 126 12.86 22.98 2.32
N PRO A 127 13.43 22.31 1.30
CA PRO A 127 12.62 21.61 0.31
C PRO A 127 11.76 20.56 1.02
N LEU A 128 10.45 20.68 0.89
CA LEU A 128 9.51 19.69 1.42
C LEU A 128 9.50 18.46 0.51
N SER A 129 9.43 17.29 1.10
CA SER A 129 9.23 16.06 0.33
C SER A 129 7.88 16.12 -0.38
N ALA A 130 7.76 15.40 -1.51
CA ALA A 130 6.49 15.28 -2.22
C ALA A 130 5.38 14.72 -1.32
N ILE A 131 5.71 13.80 -0.42
CA ILE A 131 4.78 13.23 0.56
C ILE A 131 4.28 14.28 1.54
N ASP A 132 5.17 15.13 2.08
CA ASP A 132 4.77 16.21 3.01
C ASP A 132 3.84 17.22 2.35
N LYS A 133 4.09 17.57 1.08
CA LYS A 133 3.21 18.45 0.30
C LYS A 133 1.84 17.83 0.06
N ILE A 134 1.78 16.54 -0.28
CA ILE A 134 0.52 15.81 -0.40
C ILE A 134 -0.25 15.88 0.92
N MET A 135 0.41 15.56 2.04
CA MET A 135 -0.24 15.60 3.36
C MET A 135 -0.74 17.00 3.71
N ALA A 136 0.04 18.04 3.43
CA ALA A 136 -0.38 19.43 3.66
C ALA A 136 -1.60 19.81 2.80
N ALA A 137 -1.63 19.42 1.52
CA ALA A 137 -2.76 19.66 0.63
C ALA A 137 -4.02 18.92 1.08
N LEU A 138 -3.90 17.67 1.53
CA LEU A 138 -5.02 16.87 2.02
C LEU A 138 -5.59 17.42 3.33
N ARG A 139 -4.75 17.86 4.27
CA ARG A 139 -5.20 18.56 5.50
C ARG A 139 -5.98 19.83 5.15
N LYS A 140 -5.45 20.64 4.26
CA LYS A 140 -6.11 21.87 3.81
C LYS A 140 -7.46 21.58 3.14
N SER A 141 -7.56 20.52 2.35
CA SER A 141 -8.81 20.13 1.67
C SER A 141 -9.86 19.58 2.63
N SER A 142 -9.43 18.90 3.71
CA SER A 142 -10.33 18.35 4.72
C SER A 142 -10.87 19.41 5.69
N GLY A 143 -10.24 20.59 5.77
CA GLY A 143 -10.54 21.59 6.79
C GLY A 143 -10.17 21.16 8.22
N ASN A 144 -9.41 20.08 8.37
CA ASN A 144 -8.98 19.54 9.65
C ASN A 144 -7.45 19.39 9.67
N ASP A 145 -6.79 20.18 10.48
CA ASP A 145 -5.32 20.18 10.60
C ASP A 145 -4.75 18.85 11.14
N ASN A 146 -5.56 18.09 11.86
CA ASN A 146 -5.19 16.78 12.38
C ASN A 146 -5.48 15.63 11.39
N PHE A 147 -6.05 15.94 10.22
CA PHE A 147 -6.33 14.93 9.22
C PHE A 147 -5.03 14.32 8.69
N THR A 148 -4.95 12.99 8.73
CA THR A 148 -3.82 12.22 8.23
C THR A 148 -4.30 11.11 7.32
N VAL A 149 -3.55 10.89 6.24
CA VAL A 149 -3.74 9.74 5.36
C VAL A 149 -2.57 8.79 5.56
N GLU A 150 -2.86 7.52 5.77
CA GLU A 150 -1.85 6.50 5.94
C GLU A 150 -1.37 5.97 4.58
N PHE A 151 -0.05 5.97 4.37
CA PHE A 151 0.56 5.32 3.22
C PHE A 151 0.87 3.86 3.54
N VAL A 152 0.07 2.96 2.99
CA VAL A 152 0.23 1.52 3.13
C VAL A 152 1.24 1.01 2.11
N LYS A 153 2.36 0.47 2.60
CA LYS A 153 3.43 -0.06 1.77
C LYS A 153 3.12 -1.51 1.39
N VAL A 154 2.81 -1.72 0.13
CA VAL A 154 2.50 -3.05 -0.40
C VAL A 154 3.79 -3.67 -0.93
N PRO A 155 4.13 -4.92 -0.57
CA PRO A 155 5.27 -5.61 -1.16
C PRO A 155 5.15 -5.64 -2.69
N SER A 156 6.25 -5.40 -3.40
CA SER A 156 6.29 -5.29 -4.87
C SER A 156 5.72 -6.51 -5.59
N GLN A 157 5.88 -7.69 -5.02
CA GLN A 157 5.30 -8.93 -5.54
C GLN A 157 3.75 -8.90 -5.63
N PHE A 158 3.08 -8.16 -4.74
CA PHE A 158 1.63 -7.99 -4.77
C PHE A 158 1.22 -6.78 -5.59
N ALA A 159 1.92 -5.66 -5.43
CA ALA A 159 1.61 -4.43 -6.14
C ALA A 159 1.78 -4.54 -7.67
N ARG A 160 2.78 -5.33 -8.13
CA ARG A 160 3.13 -5.49 -9.55
C ARG A 160 2.68 -6.81 -10.17
N GLY A 161 2.20 -7.77 -9.35
CA GLY A 161 1.95 -9.15 -9.79
C GLY A 161 0.73 -9.35 -10.68
N ILE A 162 -0.20 -8.40 -10.75
CA ILE A 162 -1.53 -8.67 -11.30
C ILE A 162 -1.63 -8.36 -12.80
N THR A 163 -0.93 -7.38 -13.31
CA THR A 163 -1.12 -6.96 -14.70
C THR A 163 0.17 -6.41 -15.29
N ASN A 164 0.86 -7.17 -16.11
CA ASN A 164 2.00 -6.72 -16.94
C ASN A 164 3.14 -6.01 -16.18
N GLY A 165 3.35 -6.35 -14.91
CA GLY A 165 4.41 -5.76 -14.09
C GLY A 165 4.20 -4.28 -13.74
N LYS A 166 3.03 -3.71 -14.01
CA LYS A 166 2.71 -2.32 -13.65
C LYS A 166 2.26 -2.24 -12.20
N ALA A 167 2.88 -1.37 -11.42
CA ALA A 167 2.47 -1.07 -10.06
C ALA A 167 1.09 -0.39 -10.04
N ARG A 168 0.31 -0.68 -9.01
CA ARG A 168 -0.99 -0.06 -8.77
C ARG A 168 -0.95 0.79 -7.52
N ILE A 169 -1.69 1.89 -7.55
CA ILE A 169 -1.96 2.74 -6.40
C ILE A 169 -3.45 2.63 -6.12
N ALA A 170 -3.81 2.28 -4.89
CA ALA A 170 -5.19 2.22 -4.45
C ALA A 170 -5.44 3.27 -3.36
N VAL A 171 -6.52 4.01 -3.50
CA VAL A 171 -6.98 5.01 -2.52
C VAL A 171 -8.30 4.51 -1.95
N TYR A 172 -8.36 4.31 -0.63
CA TYR A 172 -9.52 3.70 0.03
C TYR A 172 -9.70 4.20 1.47
N THR A 173 -10.83 3.86 2.06
CA THR A 173 -11.06 4.05 3.50
C THR A 173 -11.05 2.69 4.19
N SER A 174 -10.45 2.59 5.37
CA SER A 174 -10.40 1.34 6.17
C SER A 174 -11.44 1.31 7.27
N ASP A 175 -12.40 2.22 7.27
CA ASP A 175 -13.47 2.23 8.26
C ASP A 175 -14.40 1.01 8.03
N ALA A 176 -14.55 0.18 9.06
CA ALA A 176 -15.38 -1.03 9.04
C ALA A 176 -16.86 -0.75 8.70
N ASN A 177 -17.32 0.48 8.92
CA ASN A 177 -18.68 0.88 8.56
C ASN A 177 -18.88 1.05 7.04
N TYR A 178 -17.80 1.16 6.27
CA TYR A 178 -17.85 1.42 4.82
C TYR A 178 -17.18 0.32 3.99
N VAL A 179 -16.45 -0.58 4.61
CA VAL A 179 -15.76 -1.70 3.94
C VAL A 179 -16.36 -3.00 4.43
N GLU A 180 -17.35 -3.50 3.73
CA GLU A 180 -17.78 -4.90 3.87
C GLU A 180 -16.94 -5.77 2.93
N MET A 181 -16.11 -6.64 3.48
CA MET A 181 -15.56 -7.75 2.72
C MET A 181 -16.66 -8.81 2.61
N LYS A 182 -17.28 -8.89 1.44
CA LYS A 182 -18.23 -9.97 1.10
C LYS A 182 -17.48 -11.20 0.65
#